data_fda7835e94a6831534c3e9f990735ae7
#
_entry.id   fda7835e94a6831534c3e9f990735ae7
#
_cell.length_a   1.000
_cell.length_b   1.000
_cell.length_c   1.000
_cell.angle_alpha   90.00
_cell.angle_beta   90.00
_cell.angle_gamma   90.00
#
_symmetry.space_group_name_H-M   'P 1'
#
loop_
_entity.id
_entity.type
_entity.pdbx_description
1 polymer ?
#
loop_
_entity_poly.entity_id
_entity_poly.type
_entity_poly.pdbx_seq_one_letter_code
_entity_poly.pdbx_strand_id
1 'polypeptide(L)'
;MEKNMVASKGHTIIAIGNEAYEMFEKSPVNIAVNSPMTFGMIANLELQEIALYSMMKKIDKFLGIGSDMFFSVPLDMTAIEKRAYYHVVNGHWLRQNRVYMVEAPIADALAMGIRMEKNEGSMVVNI
;
A
#
# COMPACT_ATOMS: atom_id res chain seq x y z
N MET A 1 7.72 -9.74 -5.29
CA MET A 1 7.33 -8.57 -4.45
C MET A 1 7.47 -7.32 -5.31
N GLU A 2 6.43 -6.51 -5.39
CA GLU A 2 6.41 -5.28 -6.20
C GLU A 2 6.80 -4.07 -5.33
N LYS A 3 7.61 -3.16 -5.88
CA LYS A 3 8.01 -1.94 -5.17
C LYS A 3 6.91 -0.88 -5.29
N ASN A 4 6.65 -0.13 -4.22
CA ASN A 4 5.70 0.98 -4.26
C ASN A 4 6.38 2.26 -4.77
N MET A 5 6.62 2.31 -6.08
CA MET A 5 7.32 3.39 -6.78
C MET A 5 6.55 3.78 -8.03
N VAL A 6 6.59 5.07 -8.37
CA VAL A 6 5.95 5.64 -9.56
C VAL A 6 6.96 6.55 -10.25
N ALA A 7 7.18 6.32 -11.54
CA ALA A 7 7.96 7.19 -12.40
C ALA A 7 7.03 8.04 -13.28
N SER A 8 7.25 9.34 -13.27
CA SER A 8 6.43 10.30 -14.03
C SER A 8 7.29 11.30 -14.80
N LYS A 9 6.76 11.74 -15.95
CA LYS A 9 7.29 12.84 -16.74
C LYS A 9 6.25 13.95 -16.79
N GLY A 10 6.45 15.00 -15.98
CA GLY A 10 5.39 15.97 -15.73
C GLY A 10 4.17 15.29 -15.10
N HIS A 11 3.01 15.39 -15.74
CA HIS A 11 1.76 14.76 -15.28
C HIS A 11 1.53 13.35 -15.85
N THR A 12 2.43 12.85 -16.69
CA THR A 12 2.26 11.54 -17.33
C THR A 12 3.02 10.46 -16.57
N ILE A 13 2.34 9.41 -16.16
CA ILE A 13 2.96 8.25 -15.53
C ILE A 13 3.54 7.36 -16.63
N ILE A 14 4.81 7.00 -16.50
CA ILE A 14 5.57 6.23 -17.48
C ILE A 14 5.93 4.82 -17.01
N ALA A 15 6.08 4.61 -15.69
CA ALA A 15 6.34 3.31 -15.11
C ALA A 15 5.84 3.23 -13.68
N ILE A 16 5.53 2.01 -13.20
CA ILE A 16 5.06 1.75 -11.83
C ILE A 16 5.71 0.46 -11.33
N GLY A 17 5.97 0.40 -10.03
CA GLY A 17 6.49 -0.79 -9.38
C GLY A 17 7.97 -0.97 -9.60
N ASN A 18 8.37 -2.20 -9.90
CA ASN A 18 9.78 -2.55 -10.13
C ASN A 18 10.39 -1.80 -11.32
N GLU A 19 9.62 -1.58 -12.39
CA GLU A 19 10.07 -0.80 -13.55
C GLU A 19 10.40 0.65 -13.16
N ALA A 20 9.57 1.27 -12.34
CA ALA A 20 9.85 2.60 -11.82
C ALA A 20 11.08 2.60 -10.90
N TYR A 21 11.24 1.57 -10.07
CA TYR A 21 12.40 1.43 -9.19
C TYR A 21 13.72 1.31 -9.97
N GLU A 22 13.74 0.60 -11.08
CA GLU A 22 14.93 0.50 -11.95
C GLU A 22 15.34 1.84 -12.57
N MET A 23 14.39 2.77 -12.69
CA MET A 23 14.65 4.14 -13.15
C MET A 23 15.17 5.05 -12.03
N PHE A 24 15.04 4.65 -10.75
CA PHE A 24 15.52 5.44 -9.62
C PHE A 24 17.02 5.67 -9.73
N GLU A 25 17.46 6.91 -9.53
CA GLU A 25 18.84 7.36 -9.66
C GLU A 25 19.49 7.27 -11.06
N LYS A 26 18.78 6.67 -12.04
CA LYS A 26 19.29 6.51 -13.42
C LYS A 26 18.51 7.36 -14.44
N SER A 27 17.43 7.99 -14.01
CA SER A 27 16.54 8.73 -14.88
C SER A 27 17.11 10.07 -15.31
N PRO A 28 16.81 10.53 -16.56
CA PRO A 28 17.07 11.91 -16.96
C PRO A 28 16.36 12.91 -16.05
N VAL A 29 16.85 14.15 -16.00
CA VAL A 29 16.34 15.24 -15.12
C VAL A 29 14.83 15.51 -15.27
N ASN A 30 14.26 15.13 -16.38
CA ASN A 30 12.83 15.34 -16.68
C ASN A 30 11.91 14.19 -16.23
N ILE A 31 12.45 13.14 -15.60
CA ILE A 31 11.69 12.00 -15.04
C ILE A 31 11.84 12.01 -13.53
N ALA A 32 10.71 12.17 -12.83
CA ALA A 32 10.65 12.07 -11.38
C ALA A 32 10.24 10.65 -10.98
N VAL A 33 11.02 10.03 -10.11
CA VAL A 33 10.69 8.72 -9.53
C VAL A 33 10.46 8.90 -8.04
N ASN A 34 9.25 8.64 -7.61
CA ASN A 34 8.81 8.89 -6.24
C ASN A 34 8.14 7.67 -5.63
N SER A 35 8.30 7.51 -4.31
CA SER A 35 7.43 6.64 -3.52
C SER A 35 6.20 7.42 -3.11
N PRO A 36 4.99 6.96 -3.40
CA PRO A 36 3.76 7.62 -2.94
C PRO A 36 3.53 7.46 -1.43
N MET A 37 4.33 6.62 -0.77
CA MET A 37 4.32 6.43 0.69
C MET A 37 5.68 6.78 1.31
N THR A 38 5.65 7.34 2.51
CA THR A 38 6.83 7.67 3.32
C THR A 38 6.59 7.21 4.76
N PHE A 39 7.49 6.39 5.30
CA PHE A 39 7.37 5.84 6.66
C PHE A 39 6.02 5.19 6.96
N GLY A 40 5.47 4.44 6.00
CA GLY A 40 4.17 3.80 6.14
C GLY A 40 2.96 4.71 5.95
N MET A 41 3.16 6.01 5.72
CA MET A 41 2.08 6.99 5.52
C MET A 41 1.94 7.39 4.06
N ILE A 42 0.71 7.65 3.63
CA ILE A 42 0.43 8.09 2.27
C ILE A 42 0.83 9.56 2.12
N ALA A 43 1.91 9.80 1.38
CA ALA A 43 2.42 11.13 1.08
C ALA A 43 1.73 11.75 -0.14
N ASN A 44 1.34 10.94 -1.11
CA ASN A 44 0.59 11.38 -2.29
C ASN A 44 -0.54 10.40 -2.59
N LEU A 45 -1.76 10.85 -2.38
CA LEU A 45 -2.97 10.04 -2.46
C LEU A 45 -3.21 9.53 -3.89
N GLU A 46 -3.14 10.43 -4.87
CA GLU A 46 -3.39 10.14 -6.29
C GLU A 46 -2.38 9.11 -6.84
N LEU A 47 -1.09 9.33 -6.56
CA LEU A 47 -0.05 8.38 -6.97
C LEU A 47 -0.19 7.03 -6.28
N GLN A 48 -0.64 7.00 -5.02
CA GLN A 48 -0.87 5.75 -4.29
C GLN A 48 -2.05 4.97 -4.87
N GLU A 49 -3.14 5.63 -5.24
CA GLU A 49 -4.27 4.98 -5.91
C GLU A 49 -3.86 4.37 -7.24
N ILE A 50 -3.12 5.12 -8.05
CA ILE A 50 -2.65 4.66 -9.36
C ILE A 50 -1.68 3.48 -9.21
N ALA A 51 -0.74 3.56 -8.26
CA ALA A 51 0.20 2.48 -7.98
C ALA A 51 -0.53 1.20 -7.58
N LEU A 52 -1.46 1.30 -6.63
CA LEU A 52 -2.22 0.16 -6.13
C LEU A 52 -3.09 -0.46 -7.21
N TYR A 53 -3.81 0.36 -7.98
CA TYR A 53 -4.60 -0.10 -9.12
C TYR A 53 -3.76 -0.86 -10.16
N SER A 54 -2.60 -0.33 -10.50
CA SER A 54 -1.69 -0.97 -11.46
C SER A 54 -1.14 -2.30 -10.93
N MET A 55 -0.76 -2.36 -9.65
CA MET A 55 -0.31 -3.58 -9.01
C MET A 55 -1.40 -4.66 -8.98
N MET A 56 -2.62 -4.28 -8.65
CA MET A 56 -3.77 -5.20 -8.64
C MET A 56 -4.07 -5.76 -10.03
N LYS A 57 -3.98 -4.93 -11.07
CA LYS A 57 -4.14 -5.39 -12.47
C LYS A 57 -3.10 -6.42 -12.90
N LYS A 58 -1.89 -6.37 -12.35
CA LYS A 58 -0.84 -7.37 -12.62
C LYS A 58 -1.17 -8.72 -12.00
N ILE A 59 -1.86 -8.73 -10.86
CA ILE A 59 -2.23 -9.96 -10.13
C ILE A 59 -3.48 -10.60 -10.74
N ASP A 60 -4.51 -9.80 -10.97
CA ASP A 60 -5.79 -10.28 -11.50
C ASP A 60 -6.36 -9.29 -12.53
N LYS A 61 -6.62 -9.79 -13.74
CA LYS A 61 -7.24 -9.00 -14.81
C LYS A 61 -8.64 -8.49 -14.45
N PHE A 62 -9.35 -9.20 -13.58
CA PHE A 62 -10.67 -8.83 -13.07
C PHE A 62 -10.62 -8.01 -11.79
N LEU A 63 -9.42 -7.58 -11.34
CA LEU A 63 -9.22 -6.80 -10.10
C LEU A 63 -9.77 -7.50 -8.85
N GLY A 64 -9.70 -8.83 -8.84
CA GLY A 64 -10.12 -9.64 -7.69
C GLY A 64 -11.60 -9.45 -7.32
N ILE A 65 -12.50 -9.22 -8.29
CA ILE A 65 -13.93 -9.01 -8.03
C ILE A 65 -14.47 -10.09 -7.10
N GLY A 66 -15.06 -9.67 -5.97
CA GLY A 66 -15.61 -10.56 -4.95
C GLY A 66 -14.57 -11.15 -3.99
N SER A 67 -13.32 -10.71 -4.04
CA SER A 67 -12.26 -11.14 -3.12
C SER A 67 -12.27 -10.35 -1.81
N ASP A 68 -11.75 -10.96 -0.75
CA ASP A 68 -11.44 -10.27 0.50
C ASP A 68 -10.04 -9.69 0.42
N MET A 69 -9.91 -8.41 0.73
CA MET A 69 -8.63 -7.69 0.71
C MET A 69 -8.25 -7.24 2.11
N PHE A 70 -7.01 -7.53 2.49
CA PHE A 70 -6.46 -7.13 3.77
C PHE A 70 -5.33 -6.13 3.56
N PHE A 71 -5.45 -4.97 4.17
CA PHE A 71 -4.43 -3.92 4.16
C PHE A 71 -3.82 -3.79 5.54
N SER A 72 -2.51 -3.96 5.63
CA SER A 72 -1.75 -3.65 6.84
C SER A 72 -1.57 -2.15 6.94
N VAL A 73 -1.91 -1.58 8.09
CA VAL A 73 -1.85 -0.15 8.35
C VAL A 73 -1.04 0.14 9.62
N PRO A 74 -0.38 1.32 9.74
CA PRO A 74 0.30 1.72 10.96
C PRO A 74 -0.65 1.81 12.17
N LEU A 75 -0.13 1.53 13.38
CA LEU A 75 -0.91 1.60 14.61
C LEU A 75 -1.29 3.04 14.97
N ASP A 76 -0.31 3.94 14.96
CA ASP A 76 -0.45 5.31 15.46
C ASP A 76 -0.80 6.30 14.34
N MET A 77 -1.94 6.08 13.67
CA MET A 77 -2.40 6.98 12.63
C MET A 77 -3.26 8.11 13.19
N THR A 78 -3.01 9.32 12.70
CA THR A 78 -3.89 10.47 12.90
C THR A 78 -5.23 10.28 12.17
N ALA A 79 -6.25 11.08 12.54
CA ALA A 79 -7.54 11.05 11.85
C ALA A 79 -7.44 11.39 10.35
N ILE A 80 -6.49 12.24 9.96
CA ILE A 80 -6.25 12.63 8.57
C ILE A 80 -5.65 11.46 7.80
N GLU A 81 -4.66 10.79 8.36
CA GLU A 81 -4.02 9.61 7.76
C GLU A 81 -5.01 8.46 7.62
N LYS A 82 -5.83 8.19 8.63
CA LYS A 82 -6.91 7.19 8.52
C LYS A 82 -7.84 7.49 7.36
N ARG A 83 -8.23 8.75 7.16
CA ARG A 83 -9.06 9.15 6.01
C ARG A 83 -8.35 8.92 4.68
N ALA A 84 -7.05 9.20 4.58
CA ALA A 84 -6.27 8.94 3.38
C ALA A 84 -6.24 7.44 3.04
N TYR A 85 -6.01 6.57 4.01
CA TYR A 85 -6.08 5.12 3.83
C TYR A 85 -7.48 4.67 3.40
N TYR A 86 -8.53 5.15 4.08
CA TYR A 86 -9.91 4.85 3.70
C TYR A 86 -10.22 5.27 2.26
N HIS A 87 -9.70 6.40 1.82
CA HIS A 87 -9.89 6.88 0.46
C HIS A 87 -9.27 5.93 -0.57
N VAL A 88 -8.02 5.53 -0.35
CA VAL A 88 -7.30 4.60 -1.24
C VAL A 88 -7.95 3.22 -1.27
N VAL A 89 -8.28 2.66 -0.11
CA VAL A 89 -8.84 1.30 -0.04
C VAL A 89 -10.32 1.21 -0.43
N ASN A 90 -11.08 2.31 -0.37
CA ASN A 90 -12.44 2.40 -0.89
C ASN A 90 -12.49 3.05 -2.28
N GLY A 91 -11.38 3.07 -2.98
CA GLY A 91 -11.27 3.57 -4.33
C GLY A 91 -12.33 2.96 -5.24
N HIS A 92 -12.74 3.73 -6.25
CA HIS A 92 -13.82 3.38 -7.17
C HIS A 92 -13.69 1.97 -7.79
N TRP A 93 -12.47 1.50 -7.93
CA TRP A 93 -12.11 0.21 -8.52
C TRP A 93 -12.19 -0.98 -7.55
N LEU A 94 -12.32 -0.75 -6.21
CA LEU A 94 -12.47 -1.79 -5.19
C LEU A 94 -13.90 -1.99 -4.69
N ARG A 95 -14.88 -1.29 -5.24
CA ARG A 95 -16.28 -1.26 -4.73
C ARG A 95 -16.97 -2.61 -4.59
N GLN A 96 -16.51 -3.63 -5.29
CA GLN A 96 -17.11 -4.97 -5.26
C GLN A 96 -16.39 -5.93 -4.30
N ASN A 97 -15.34 -5.46 -3.62
CA ASN A 97 -14.51 -6.26 -2.73
C ASN A 97 -14.79 -5.90 -1.27
N ARG A 98 -14.63 -6.87 -0.38
CA ARG A 98 -14.60 -6.60 1.05
C ARG A 98 -13.18 -6.19 1.43
N VAL A 99 -13.06 -5.03 2.07
CA VAL A 99 -11.76 -4.46 2.44
C VAL A 99 -11.65 -4.42 3.97
N TYR A 100 -10.58 -4.99 4.46
CA TYR A 100 -10.24 -5.02 5.88
C TYR A 100 -8.91 -4.29 6.11
N MET A 101 -8.88 -3.41 7.09
CA MET A 101 -7.64 -2.80 7.56
C MET A 101 -7.22 -3.45 8.87
N VAL A 102 -5.99 -3.93 8.93
CA VAL A 102 -5.40 -4.60 10.08
C VAL A 102 -4.16 -3.83 10.51
N GLU A 103 -4.07 -3.52 11.79
CA GLU A 103 -2.88 -2.86 12.34
C GLU A 103 -1.65 -3.76 12.19
N ALA A 104 -0.54 -3.20 11.70
CA ALA A 104 0.66 -3.97 11.38
C ALA A 104 1.18 -4.84 12.55
N PRO A 105 1.25 -4.35 13.80
CA PRO A 105 1.69 -5.18 14.92
C PRO A 105 0.77 -6.38 15.19
N ILE A 106 -0.53 -6.22 14.93
CA ILE A 106 -1.50 -7.31 15.07
C ILE A 106 -1.30 -8.36 13.97
N ALA A 107 -1.11 -7.90 12.73
CA ALA A 107 -0.83 -8.80 11.61
C ALA A 107 0.47 -9.59 11.82
N ASP A 108 1.52 -8.93 12.30
CA ASP A 108 2.81 -9.55 12.62
C ASP A 108 2.69 -10.58 13.75
N ALA A 109 1.96 -10.26 14.82
CA ALA A 109 1.70 -11.18 15.93
C ALA A 109 0.95 -12.43 15.47
N LEU A 110 -0.07 -12.28 14.64
CA LEU A 110 -0.81 -13.41 14.09
C LEU A 110 0.07 -14.27 13.16
N ALA A 111 0.91 -13.65 12.33
CA ALA A 111 1.85 -14.36 11.47
C ALA A 111 2.86 -15.21 12.25
N MET A 112 3.25 -14.76 13.44
CA MET A 112 4.12 -15.50 14.36
C MET A 112 3.38 -16.57 15.18
N GLY A 113 2.07 -16.73 15.00
CA GLY A 113 1.26 -17.71 15.71
C GLY A 113 0.93 -17.33 17.16
N ILE A 114 1.06 -16.05 17.52
CA ILE A 114 0.66 -15.55 18.84
C ILE A 114 -0.87 -15.60 18.94
N ARG A 115 -1.35 -16.31 19.94
CA ARG A 115 -2.80 -16.42 20.22
C ARG A 115 -3.24 -15.26 21.09
N MET A 116 -4.03 -14.34 20.51
CA MET A 116 -4.55 -13.18 21.23
C MET A 116 -5.60 -13.49 22.31
N GLU A 117 -6.11 -14.72 22.31
CA GLU A 117 -7.09 -15.21 23.30
C GLU A 117 -6.49 -15.52 24.66
N LYS A 118 -5.17 -15.62 24.74
CA LYS A 118 -4.47 -15.90 26.00
C LYS A 118 -4.17 -14.59 26.73
N ASN A 119 -4.40 -14.59 28.04
CA ASN A 119 -4.02 -13.49 28.96
C ASN A 119 -2.49 -13.46 29.21
N GLU A 120 -1.69 -13.63 28.18
CA GLU A 120 -0.23 -13.59 28.24
C GLU A 120 0.24 -12.33 27.50
N GLY A 121 1.11 -11.53 28.14
CA GLY A 121 1.74 -10.38 27.50
C GLY A 121 2.73 -10.85 26.43
N SER A 122 2.59 -10.39 25.20
CA SER A 122 3.52 -10.64 24.10
C SER A 122 4.02 -9.33 23.53
N MET A 123 5.27 -9.28 23.10
CA MET A 123 5.87 -8.11 22.47
C MET A 123 6.35 -8.48 21.07
N VAL A 124 5.95 -7.68 20.09
CA VAL A 124 6.40 -7.79 18.70
C VAL A 124 7.27 -6.59 18.38
N VAL A 125 8.47 -6.83 17.89
CA VAL A 125 9.40 -5.78 17.44
C VAL A 125 9.62 -5.94 15.95
N ASN A 126 9.21 -4.94 15.18
CA ASN A 126 9.45 -4.84 13.74
C ASN A 126 10.48 -3.71 13.51
N ILE A 127 11.62 -4.05 12.90
CA ILE A 127 12.76 -3.14 12.67
C ILE A 127 12.91 -2.88 11.18
#